data_288e7b8f732a48689502ae85c0b6ab3d
#
_entry.id   288e7b8f732a48689502ae85c0b6ab3d
#
_cell.length_a   1.000
_cell.length_b   1.000
_cell.length_c   1.000
_cell.angle_alpha   90.00
_cell.angle_beta   90.00
_cell.angle_gamma   90.00
#
_symmetry.space_group_name_H-M   'P 1'
#
loop_
_entity.id
_entity.type
_entity.pdbx_description
1 polymer ?
#
loop_
_entity_poly.entity_id
_entity_poly.type
_entity_poly.pdbx_seq_one_letter_code
_entity_poly.pdbx_strand_id
1 'polypeptide(L)'
;SRLGSLAWLLTAGLAVRTFGRLAVDAYGLAGFLVVERGGGLLAALAWLLVIGTLLLGGSAARYGASAAPNTGAEAVTRHVGTAVLVLIAIKAVFEVVIAFPAGEAFVASEGMRIVLLHAFLLGAVSLALASSMRAVLGRAAWRGLPLFAAAVAVMLACLLPLTGLWPASWSGPWTLQAAFYSSLGPAAAALVALLLSSPLGRRASEPGTPRSPTPAPSRPLA
;
A
#
# COMPACT_ATOMS: atom_id res chain seq x y z
N SER A 1 -12.97 -5.05 -19.87
CA SER A 1 -13.08 -3.82 -19.03
C SER A 1 -11.77 -3.06 -19.09
N ARG A 2 -11.81 -1.72 -19.02
CA ARG A 2 -10.60 -0.86 -19.07
C ARG A 2 -9.54 -1.27 -18.02
N LEU A 3 -9.95 -1.67 -16.83
CA LEU A 3 -9.05 -2.14 -15.79
C LEU A 3 -8.34 -3.45 -16.17
N GLY A 4 -9.03 -4.36 -16.86
CA GLY A 4 -8.40 -5.58 -17.39
C GLY A 4 -7.30 -5.28 -18.40
N SER A 5 -7.53 -4.35 -19.32
CA SER A 5 -6.51 -3.92 -20.30
C SER A 5 -5.30 -3.28 -19.63
N LEU A 6 -5.51 -2.45 -18.59
CA LEU A 6 -4.41 -1.84 -17.83
C LEU A 6 -3.60 -2.86 -17.02
N ALA A 7 -4.27 -3.87 -16.44
CA ALA A 7 -3.59 -4.97 -15.76
C ALA A 7 -2.73 -5.78 -16.74
N TRP A 8 -3.22 -6.05 -17.94
CA TRP A 8 -2.44 -6.70 -18.99
C TRP A 8 -1.24 -5.87 -19.43
N LEU A 9 -1.42 -4.56 -19.65
CA LEU A 9 -0.34 -3.66 -20.01
C LEU A 9 0.76 -3.63 -18.95
N LEU A 10 0.37 -3.55 -17.67
CA LEU A 10 1.30 -3.60 -16.54
C LEU A 10 2.05 -4.93 -16.48
N THR A 11 1.33 -6.04 -16.59
CA THR A 11 1.93 -7.38 -16.57
C THR A 11 2.90 -7.57 -17.73
N ALA A 12 2.53 -7.14 -18.93
CA ALA A 12 3.38 -7.20 -20.11
C ALA A 12 4.65 -6.35 -19.92
N GLY A 13 4.52 -5.11 -19.44
CA GLY A 13 5.67 -4.24 -19.16
C GLY A 13 6.64 -4.84 -18.16
N LEU A 14 6.12 -5.37 -17.05
CA LEU A 14 6.94 -6.03 -16.04
C LEU A 14 7.60 -7.31 -16.55
N ALA A 15 6.89 -8.13 -17.32
CA ALA A 15 7.43 -9.35 -17.92
C ALA A 15 8.56 -9.03 -18.92
N VAL A 16 8.35 -8.06 -19.82
CA VAL A 16 9.36 -7.61 -20.78
C VAL A 16 10.59 -7.08 -20.08
N ARG A 17 10.43 -6.27 -19.03
CA ARG A 17 11.53 -5.77 -18.23
C ARG A 17 12.31 -6.90 -17.55
N THR A 18 11.61 -7.81 -16.88
CA THR A 18 12.23 -8.93 -16.16
C THR A 18 13.00 -9.83 -17.12
N PHE A 19 12.41 -10.13 -18.29
CA PHE A 19 13.07 -10.92 -19.32
C PHE A 19 14.32 -10.22 -19.87
N GLY A 20 14.22 -8.92 -20.18
CA GLY A 20 15.36 -8.11 -20.62
C GLY A 20 16.50 -8.13 -19.60
N ARG A 21 16.18 -7.94 -18.31
CA ARG A 21 17.19 -8.00 -17.24
C ARG A 21 17.82 -9.37 -17.11
N LEU A 22 17.04 -10.42 -17.14
CA LEU A 22 17.53 -11.81 -17.07
C LEU A 22 18.48 -12.10 -18.25
N ALA A 23 18.15 -11.64 -19.45
CA ALA A 23 19.00 -11.82 -20.63
C ALA A 23 20.35 -11.11 -20.49
N VAL A 24 20.37 -9.91 -19.89
CA VAL A 24 21.60 -9.18 -19.60
C VAL A 24 22.43 -9.88 -18.54
N ASP A 25 21.80 -10.22 -17.39
CA ASP A 25 22.53 -10.73 -16.22
C ASP A 25 23.00 -12.20 -16.41
N ALA A 26 22.17 -13.04 -17.04
CA ALA A 26 22.49 -14.46 -17.20
C ALA A 26 23.34 -14.77 -18.44
N TYR A 27 23.19 -13.98 -19.51
CA TYR A 27 23.80 -14.32 -20.81
C TYR A 27 24.71 -13.19 -21.36
N GLY A 28 24.90 -12.09 -20.64
CA GLY A 28 25.73 -10.98 -21.05
C GLY A 28 25.24 -10.23 -22.30
N LEU A 29 23.94 -10.36 -22.63
CA LEU A 29 23.35 -9.82 -23.86
C LEU A 29 23.02 -8.33 -23.69
N ALA A 30 24.05 -7.45 -23.71
CA ALA A 30 23.89 -6.01 -23.48
C ALA A 30 22.84 -5.32 -24.36
N GLY A 31 22.58 -5.85 -25.58
CA GLY A 31 21.52 -5.35 -26.47
C GLY A 31 20.12 -5.43 -25.85
N PHE A 32 19.89 -6.32 -24.89
CA PHE A 32 18.61 -6.44 -24.19
C PHE A 32 18.37 -5.35 -23.12
N LEU A 33 19.34 -4.49 -22.82
CA LEU A 33 19.12 -3.30 -21.99
C LEU A 33 18.02 -2.39 -22.58
N VAL A 34 17.91 -2.30 -23.90
CA VAL A 34 16.81 -1.55 -24.54
C VAL A 34 15.46 -2.19 -24.24
N VAL A 35 15.39 -3.52 -24.25
CA VAL A 35 14.17 -4.28 -23.93
C VAL A 35 13.80 -4.11 -22.46
N GLU A 36 14.76 -4.19 -21.53
CA GLU A 36 14.56 -3.93 -20.10
C GLU A 36 14.01 -2.52 -19.87
N ARG A 37 14.65 -1.51 -20.45
CA ARG A 37 14.26 -0.10 -20.30
C ARG A 37 12.89 0.18 -20.92
N GLY A 38 12.63 -0.35 -22.11
CA GLY A 38 11.33 -0.27 -22.76
C GLY A 38 10.20 -0.89 -21.93
N GLY A 39 10.46 -2.06 -21.31
CA GLY A 39 9.53 -2.70 -20.38
C GLY A 39 9.27 -1.87 -19.14
N GLY A 40 10.30 -1.23 -18.58
CA GLY A 40 10.16 -0.31 -17.44
C GLY A 40 9.31 0.91 -17.77
N LEU A 41 9.54 1.55 -18.91
CA LEU A 41 8.72 2.69 -19.37
C LEU A 41 7.27 2.29 -19.63
N LEU A 42 7.02 1.12 -20.22
CA LEU A 42 5.69 0.59 -20.40
C LEU A 42 4.97 0.34 -19.09
N ALA A 43 5.67 -0.21 -18.09
CA ALA A 43 5.14 -0.39 -16.74
C ALA A 43 4.85 0.95 -16.06
N ALA A 44 5.73 1.95 -16.19
CA ALA A 44 5.50 3.30 -15.67
C ALA A 44 4.24 3.93 -16.29
N LEU A 45 4.08 3.84 -17.61
CA LEU A 45 2.87 4.32 -18.31
C LEU A 45 1.61 3.63 -17.78
N ALA A 46 1.66 2.29 -17.59
CA ALA A 46 0.54 1.55 -17.05
C ALA A 46 0.16 2.02 -15.63
N TRP A 47 1.15 2.26 -14.75
CA TRP A 47 0.92 2.82 -13.43
C TRP A 47 0.29 4.20 -13.47
N LEU A 48 0.77 5.10 -14.33
CA LEU A 48 0.20 6.44 -14.49
C LEU A 48 -1.25 6.38 -15.00
N LEU A 49 -1.56 5.46 -15.92
CA LEU A 49 -2.93 5.24 -16.40
C LEU A 49 -3.85 4.67 -15.30
N VAL A 50 -3.34 3.79 -14.44
CA VAL A 50 -4.08 3.30 -13.26
C VAL A 50 -4.41 4.46 -12.32
N ILE A 51 -3.40 5.29 -11.98
CA ILE A 51 -3.61 6.49 -11.15
C ILE A 51 -4.65 7.41 -11.79
N GLY A 52 -4.52 7.71 -13.06
CA GLY A 52 -5.45 8.56 -13.80
C GLY A 52 -6.89 8.01 -13.75
N THR A 53 -7.07 6.71 -13.98
CA THR A 53 -8.40 6.08 -13.93
C THR A 53 -9.00 6.11 -12.52
N LEU A 54 -8.19 5.91 -11.48
CA LEU A 54 -8.65 5.96 -10.08
C LEU A 54 -9.01 7.39 -9.67
N LEU A 55 -8.23 8.39 -10.07
CA LEU A 55 -8.51 9.80 -9.79
C LEU A 55 -9.78 10.27 -10.52
N LEU A 56 -9.93 9.95 -11.80
CA LEU A 56 -11.10 10.34 -12.59
C LEU A 56 -12.36 9.57 -12.16
N GLY A 57 -12.24 8.26 -11.92
CA GLY A 57 -13.34 7.43 -11.45
C GLY A 57 -13.81 7.82 -10.04
N GLY A 58 -12.87 8.14 -9.16
CA GLY A 58 -13.18 8.61 -7.79
C GLY A 58 -13.87 9.98 -7.76
N SER A 59 -13.63 10.86 -8.73
CA SER A 59 -14.35 12.13 -8.88
C SER A 59 -15.80 11.91 -9.33
N ALA A 60 -16.03 11.04 -10.32
CA ALA A 60 -17.37 10.70 -10.80
C ALA A 60 -18.25 10.06 -9.70
N ALA A 61 -17.68 9.17 -8.89
CA ALA A 61 -18.39 8.55 -7.77
C ALA A 61 -18.74 9.57 -6.66
N ARG A 62 -17.94 10.62 -6.48
CA ARG A 62 -18.20 11.68 -5.50
C ARG A 62 -19.34 12.64 -5.92
N TYR A 63 -19.55 12.86 -7.21
CA TYR A 63 -20.65 13.67 -7.72
C TYR A 63 -22.02 12.99 -7.61
N GLY A 64 -22.05 11.65 -7.56
CA GLY A 64 -23.29 10.85 -7.41
C GLY A 64 -23.64 10.48 -5.95
N ALA A 65 -22.70 10.60 -5.03
CA ALA A 65 -22.95 10.29 -3.63
C ALA A 65 -23.53 11.53 -2.93
N SER A 66 -24.83 11.51 -2.68
CA SER A 66 -25.52 12.45 -1.79
C SER A 66 -24.73 12.63 -0.49
N ALA A 67 -24.58 13.88 -0.06
CA ALA A 67 -23.76 14.32 1.07
C ALA A 67 -24.21 13.68 2.40
N ALA A 68 -23.86 12.44 2.63
CA ALA A 68 -23.92 11.85 3.96
C ALA A 68 -22.76 12.39 4.82
N PRO A 69 -22.97 12.61 6.12
CA PRO A 69 -21.96 13.22 6.98
C PRO A 69 -20.67 12.39 6.97
N ASN A 70 -19.54 13.06 6.70
CA ASN A 70 -18.20 12.50 6.73
C ASN A 70 -17.91 11.90 8.11
N THR A 71 -18.07 10.61 8.26
CA THR A 71 -17.63 9.92 9.47
C THR A 71 -16.11 9.85 9.48
N GLY A 72 -15.48 9.95 10.66
CA GLY A 72 -14.00 9.86 10.77
C GLY A 72 -13.40 8.61 10.10
N ALA A 73 -14.19 7.52 10.03
CA ALA A 73 -13.80 6.29 9.35
C ALA A 73 -13.63 6.44 7.82
N GLU A 74 -14.41 7.31 7.19
CA GLU A 74 -14.31 7.61 5.76
C GLU A 74 -13.09 8.49 5.47
N ALA A 75 -12.77 9.42 6.38
CA ALA A 75 -11.58 10.23 6.30
C ALA A 75 -10.32 9.34 6.30
N VAL A 76 -10.23 8.37 7.22
CA VAL A 76 -9.10 7.42 7.27
C VAL A 76 -8.97 6.64 5.96
N THR A 77 -10.04 6.08 5.43
CA THR A 77 -10.00 5.31 4.19
C THR A 77 -9.53 6.18 3.01
N ARG A 78 -9.94 7.43 2.97
CA ARG A 78 -9.54 8.41 1.96
C ARG A 78 -8.05 8.72 2.06
N HIS A 79 -7.53 8.99 3.27
CA HIS A 79 -6.10 9.27 3.47
C HIS A 79 -5.22 8.07 3.11
N VAL A 80 -5.64 6.85 3.50
CA VAL A 80 -4.93 5.62 3.11
C VAL A 80 -4.96 5.44 1.59
N GLY A 81 -6.10 5.67 0.93
CA GLY A 81 -6.19 5.63 -0.53
C GLY A 81 -5.27 6.64 -1.20
N THR A 82 -5.20 7.87 -0.67
CA THR A 82 -4.26 8.90 -1.17
C THR A 82 -2.82 8.46 -0.98
N ALA A 83 -2.45 7.90 0.18
CA ALA A 83 -1.11 7.40 0.43
C ALA A 83 -0.72 6.28 -0.55
N VAL A 84 -1.62 5.35 -0.83
CA VAL A 84 -1.42 4.29 -1.84
C VAL A 84 -1.15 4.91 -3.22
N LEU A 85 -1.95 5.89 -3.66
CA LEU A 85 -1.75 6.56 -4.94
C LEU A 85 -0.41 7.28 -5.02
N VAL A 86 0.01 7.94 -3.95
CA VAL A 86 1.32 8.60 -3.87
C VAL A 86 2.45 7.58 -3.98
N LEU A 87 2.37 6.45 -3.28
CA LEU A 87 3.38 5.40 -3.35
C LEU A 87 3.47 4.77 -4.76
N ILE A 88 2.33 4.57 -5.42
CA ILE A 88 2.30 4.10 -6.81
C ILE A 88 2.90 5.16 -7.75
N ALA A 89 2.61 6.44 -7.55
CA ALA A 89 3.20 7.52 -8.33
C ALA A 89 4.72 7.58 -8.17
N ILE A 90 5.22 7.46 -6.94
CA ILE A 90 6.65 7.34 -6.65
C ILE A 90 7.24 6.14 -7.40
N LYS A 91 6.60 4.98 -7.36
CA LYS A 91 7.03 3.79 -8.11
C LYS A 91 7.11 4.06 -9.61
N ALA A 92 6.09 4.70 -10.20
CA ALA A 92 6.08 5.05 -11.62
C ALA A 92 7.24 6.00 -11.99
N VAL A 93 7.52 7.01 -11.17
CA VAL A 93 8.65 7.91 -11.36
C VAL A 93 9.97 7.15 -11.33
N PHE A 94 10.17 6.25 -10.37
CA PHE A 94 11.39 5.45 -10.30
C PHE A 94 11.54 4.49 -11.48
N GLU A 95 10.46 3.95 -12.06
CA GLU A 95 10.55 3.17 -13.29
C GLU A 95 11.08 4.02 -14.47
N VAL A 96 10.65 5.29 -14.55
CA VAL A 96 11.19 6.21 -15.55
C VAL A 96 12.66 6.53 -15.25
N VAL A 97 13.00 6.83 -14.00
CA VAL A 97 14.39 7.15 -13.59
C VAL A 97 15.36 6.01 -13.91
N ILE A 98 14.96 4.77 -13.64
CA ILE A 98 15.77 3.56 -13.90
C ILE A 98 16.01 3.35 -15.41
N ALA A 99 15.14 3.86 -16.28
CA ALA A 99 15.34 3.76 -17.72
C ALA A 99 16.58 4.52 -18.23
N PHE A 100 17.16 5.41 -17.40
CA PHE A 100 18.37 6.16 -17.72
C PHE A 100 19.56 5.65 -16.92
N PRO A 101 20.79 5.61 -17.50
CA PRO A 101 21.98 5.03 -16.84
C PRO A 101 22.32 5.66 -15.48
N ALA A 102 22.22 6.98 -15.37
CA ALA A 102 22.47 7.69 -14.10
C ALA A 102 21.44 7.34 -13.02
N GLY A 103 20.17 7.20 -13.42
CA GLY A 103 19.10 6.80 -12.52
C GLY A 103 19.20 5.33 -12.11
N GLU A 104 19.61 4.46 -13.04
CA GLU A 104 19.87 3.06 -12.74
C GLU A 104 20.96 2.92 -11.66
N ALA A 105 22.09 3.62 -11.79
CA ALA A 105 23.16 3.61 -10.81
C ALA A 105 22.69 4.11 -9.43
N PHE A 106 21.87 5.16 -9.39
CA PHE A 106 21.31 5.69 -8.14
C PHE A 106 20.37 4.68 -7.46
N VAL A 107 19.44 4.08 -8.20
CA VAL A 107 18.48 3.12 -7.67
C VAL A 107 19.13 1.76 -7.36
N ALA A 108 20.25 1.42 -8.01
CA ALA A 108 20.99 0.20 -7.75
C ALA A 108 21.68 0.19 -6.37
N SER A 109 21.78 1.35 -5.69
CA SER A 109 22.26 1.39 -4.31
C SER A 109 21.38 0.51 -3.41
N GLU A 110 22.01 -0.28 -2.54
CA GLU A 110 21.32 -1.25 -1.69
C GLU A 110 20.22 -0.60 -0.84
N GLY A 111 20.52 0.53 -0.21
CA GLY A 111 19.57 1.27 0.62
C GLY A 111 18.34 1.75 -0.17
N MET A 112 18.53 2.28 -1.39
CA MET A 112 17.42 2.72 -2.22
C MET A 112 16.54 1.55 -2.65
N ARG A 113 17.14 0.41 -3.01
CA ARG A 113 16.39 -0.82 -3.37
C ARG A 113 15.54 -1.31 -2.20
N ILE A 114 16.08 -1.32 -0.98
CA ILE A 114 15.35 -1.71 0.22
C ILE A 114 14.15 -0.78 0.43
N VAL A 115 14.35 0.53 0.38
CA VAL A 115 13.26 1.51 0.59
C VAL A 115 12.18 1.35 -0.47
N LEU A 116 12.53 1.24 -1.75
CA LEU A 116 11.56 1.08 -2.82
C LEU A 116 10.77 -0.22 -2.71
N LEU A 117 11.42 -1.32 -2.35
CA LEU A 117 10.75 -2.60 -2.15
C LEU A 117 9.72 -2.51 -1.00
N HIS A 118 10.12 -1.94 0.13
CA HIS A 118 9.23 -1.79 1.28
C HIS A 118 8.09 -0.80 1.01
N ALA A 119 8.38 0.33 0.35
CA ALA A 119 7.36 1.30 -0.02
C ALA A 119 6.32 0.69 -0.95
N PHE A 120 6.73 -0.13 -1.89
CA PHE A 120 5.81 -0.76 -2.83
C PHE A 120 5.05 -1.94 -2.20
N LEU A 121 5.74 -2.94 -1.62
CA LEU A 121 5.09 -4.14 -1.10
C LEU A 121 4.31 -3.87 0.20
N LEU A 122 4.96 -3.29 1.20
CA LEU A 122 4.32 -3.04 2.50
C LEU A 122 3.51 -1.75 2.49
N GLY A 123 3.94 -0.73 1.75
CA GLY A 123 3.20 0.50 1.60
C GLY A 123 2.03 0.34 0.62
N ALA A 124 2.29 0.38 -0.69
CA ALA A 124 1.22 0.45 -1.68
C ALA A 124 0.35 -0.80 -1.70
N VAL A 125 0.93 -2.00 -1.85
CA VAL A 125 0.18 -3.24 -2.03
C VAL A 125 -0.59 -3.62 -0.76
N SER A 126 0.07 -3.63 0.40
CA SER A 126 -0.60 -4.06 1.64
C SER A 126 -1.66 -3.07 2.11
N LEU A 127 -1.43 -1.75 1.97
CA LEU A 127 -2.45 -0.75 2.29
C LEU A 127 -3.64 -0.81 1.32
N ALA A 128 -3.39 -1.02 0.02
CA ALA A 128 -4.45 -1.20 -0.97
C ALA A 128 -5.29 -2.43 -0.66
N LEU A 129 -4.65 -3.56 -0.34
CA LEU A 129 -5.34 -4.80 0.02
C LEU A 129 -6.17 -4.62 1.30
N ALA A 130 -5.60 -4.07 2.36
CA ALA A 130 -6.30 -3.81 3.62
C ALA A 130 -7.50 -2.86 3.43
N SER A 131 -7.34 -1.81 2.62
CA SER A 131 -8.42 -0.89 2.26
C SER A 131 -9.52 -1.58 1.47
N SER A 132 -9.18 -2.44 0.51
CA SER A 132 -10.12 -3.20 -0.30
C SER A 132 -10.89 -4.22 0.55
N MET A 133 -10.20 -4.93 1.44
CA MET A 133 -10.85 -5.85 2.40
C MET A 133 -11.84 -5.11 3.28
N ARG A 134 -11.49 -3.92 3.78
CA ARG A 134 -12.41 -3.10 4.57
C ARG A 134 -13.62 -2.63 3.76
N ALA A 135 -13.43 -2.29 2.48
CA ALA A 135 -14.52 -1.89 1.60
C ALA A 135 -15.51 -3.04 1.33
N VAL A 136 -15.00 -4.27 1.12
CA VAL A 136 -15.82 -5.45 0.79
C VAL A 136 -16.45 -6.06 2.04
N LEU A 137 -15.71 -6.23 3.13
CA LEU A 137 -16.14 -6.91 4.36
C LEU A 137 -16.80 -5.97 5.37
N GLY A 138 -16.85 -4.67 5.05
CA GLY A 138 -17.48 -3.66 5.90
C GLY A 138 -16.53 -3.03 6.93
N ARG A 139 -17.02 -1.98 7.60
CA ARG A 139 -16.21 -1.12 8.51
C ARG A 139 -15.65 -1.86 9.73
N ALA A 140 -16.24 -2.98 10.11
CA ALA A 140 -15.75 -3.80 11.22
C ALA A 140 -14.49 -4.59 10.87
N ALA A 141 -14.25 -4.84 9.58
CA ALA A 141 -13.02 -5.45 9.12
C ALA A 141 -11.88 -4.42 9.17
N TRP A 142 -10.72 -4.87 9.62
CA TRP A 142 -9.52 -4.01 9.70
C TRP A 142 -9.72 -2.70 10.48
N ARG A 143 -10.31 -2.79 11.69
CA ARG A 143 -10.40 -1.65 12.61
C ARG A 143 -9.04 -1.00 12.88
N GLY A 144 -7.96 -1.79 12.83
CA GLY A 144 -6.58 -1.35 12.99
C GLY A 144 -5.93 -0.74 11.75
N LEU A 145 -6.66 -0.46 10.66
CA LEU A 145 -6.08 0.14 9.45
C LEU A 145 -5.27 1.42 9.71
N PRO A 146 -5.70 2.36 10.59
CA PRO A 146 -4.91 3.54 10.90
C PRO A 146 -3.58 3.20 11.58
N LEU A 147 -3.60 2.22 12.50
CA LEU A 147 -2.40 1.75 13.18
C LEU A 147 -1.42 1.10 12.20
N PHE A 148 -1.92 0.27 11.31
CA PHE A 148 -1.12 -0.34 10.26
C PHE A 148 -0.51 0.71 9.32
N ALA A 149 -1.31 1.67 8.86
CA ALA A 149 -0.83 2.77 8.02
C ALA A 149 0.23 3.63 8.71
N ALA A 150 0.05 3.93 10.00
CA ALA A 150 1.03 4.65 10.80
C ALA A 150 2.34 3.86 10.94
N ALA A 151 2.27 2.55 11.21
CA ALA A 151 3.44 1.68 11.29
C ALA A 151 4.22 1.61 9.97
N VAL A 152 3.51 1.54 8.83
CA VAL A 152 4.13 1.62 7.49
C VAL A 152 4.82 2.97 7.29
N ALA A 153 4.18 4.08 7.65
CA ALA A 153 4.75 5.42 7.52
C ALA A 153 6.02 5.59 8.36
N VAL A 154 6.00 5.13 9.62
CA VAL A 154 7.16 5.15 10.51
C VAL A 154 8.29 4.29 9.94
N MET A 155 7.99 3.08 9.48
CA MET A 155 8.98 2.21 8.86
C MET A 155 9.64 2.89 7.66
N LEU A 156 8.85 3.47 6.73
CA LEU A 156 9.38 4.14 5.56
C LEU A 156 10.24 5.35 5.95
N ALA A 157 9.84 6.13 6.95
CA ALA A 157 10.63 7.25 7.48
C ALA A 157 11.97 6.77 8.05
N CYS A 158 11.99 5.66 8.79
CA CYS A 158 13.22 5.07 9.36
C CYS A 158 14.14 4.44 8.30
N LEU A 159 13.60 4.08 7.12
CA LEU A 159 14.39 3.57 6.01
C LEU A 159 15.02 4.67 5.15
N LEU A 160 14.49 5.91 5.16
CA LEU A 160 15.02 7.03 4.37
C LEU A 160 16.53 7.29 4.56
N PRO A 161 17.10 7.21 5.77
CA PRO A 161 18.55 7.39 5.96
C PRO A 161 19.43 6.42 5.17
N LEU A 162 18.89 5.27 4.76
CA LEU A 162 19.63 4.26 3.97
C LEU A 162 19.74 4.62 2.49
N THR A 163 18.97 5.60 2.00
CA THR A 163 18.88 5.92 0.57
C THR A 163 20.04 6.76 0.03
N GLY A 164 20.90 7.30 0.88
CA GLY A 164 21.89 8.29 0.49
C GLY A 164 21.33 9.70 0.21
N LEU A 165 20.00 9.87 0.24
CA LEU A 165 19.34 11.19 0.17
C LEU A 165 19.35 11.91 1.54
N TRP A 166 19.67 11.17 2.59
CA TRP A 166 19.74 11.67 3.94
C TRP A 166 21.08 12.30 4.23
N PRO A 167 21.17 13.45 4.91
CA PRO A 167 22.44 14.06 5.25
C PRO A 167 23.34 13.12 6.04
N ALA A 168 24.57 12.90 5.59
CA ALA A 168 25.50 11.98 6.25
C ALA A 168 25.80 12.37 7.71
N SER A 169 25.74 13.67 8.03
CA SER A 169 25.89 14.20 9.39
C SER A 169 24.80 13.74 10.37
N TRP A 170 23.66 13.30 9.85
CA TRP A 170 22.54 12.80 10.64
C TRP A 170 22.46 11.26 10.66
N SER A 171 23.40 10.62 9.99
CA SER A 171 23.46 9.15 9.92
C SER A 171 24.43 8.62 10.98
N GLY A 172 24.08 7.47 11.57
CA GLY A 172 24.90 6.82 12.59
C GLY A 172 24.45 5.37 12.81
N PRO A 173 25.06 4.63 13.73
CA PRO A 173 24.68 3.25 14.03
C PRO A 173 23.20 3.09 14.39
N TRP A 174 22.60 4.13 14.97
CA TRP A 174 21.19 4.16 15.33
C TRP A 174 20.26 4.09 14.11
N THR A 175 20.69 4.56 12.92
CA THR A 175 19.85 4.54 11.71
C THR A 175 19.57 3.11 11.25
N LEU A 176 20.56 2.23 11.32
CA LEU A 176 20.39 0.80 11.02
C LEU A 176 19.48 0.12 12.02
N GLN A 177 19.66 0.43 13.32
CA GLN A 177 18.80 -0.10 14.38
C GLN A 177 17.36 0.37 14.20
N ALA A 178 17.15 1.67 13.94
CA ALA A 178 15.82 2.23 13.69
C ALA A 178 15.16 1.57 12.47
N ALA A 179 15.89 1.39 11.38
CA ALA A 179 15.40 0.71 10.18
C ALA A 179 15.01 -0.75 10.48
N PHE A 180 15.85 -1.48 11.23
CA PHE A 180 15.58 -2.86 11.60
C PHE A 180 14.32 -2.99 12.48
N TYR A 181 14.26 -2.27 13.60
CA TYR A 181 13.12 -2.37 14.52
C TYR A 181 11.82 -1.84 13.91
N SER A 182 11.88 -0.77 13.12
CA SER A 182 10.68 -0.24 12.47
C SER A 182 10.13 -1.19 11.41
N SER A 183 10.95 -2.03 10.79
CA SER A 183 10.50 -3.03 9.81
C SER A 183 9.59 -4.11 10.41
N LEU A 184 9.66 -4.35 11.71
CA LEU A 184 8.77 -5.24 12.45
C LEU A 184 7.41 -4.59 12.76
N GLY A 185 7.35 -3.26 12.75
CA GLY A 185 6.15 -2.48 13.08
C GLY A 185 4.91 -2.84 12.26
N PRO A 186 4.97 -2.89 10.93
CA PRO A 186 3.82 -3.27 10.11
C PRO A 186 3.29 -4.67 10.40
N ALA A 187 4.16 -5.65 10.64
CA ALA A 187 3.75 -7.01 10.99
C ALA A 187 3.03 -7.05 12.35
N ALA A 188 3.58 -6.38 13.36
CA ALA A 188 2.95 -6.26 14.68
C ALA A 188 1.60 -5.52 14.59
N ALA A 189 1.55 -4.40 13.85
CA ALA A 189 0.32 -3.64 13.64
C ALA A 189 -0.75 -4.46 12.89
N ALA A 190 -0.36 -5.26 11.90
CA ALA A 190 -1.27 -6.15 11.19
C ALA A 190 -1.85 -7.22 12.12
N LEU A 191 -1.01 -7.83 12.98
CA LEU A 191 -1.47 -8.79 13.98
C LEU A 191 -2.49 -8.16 14.95
N VAL A 192 -2.18 -6.98 15.49
CA VAL A 192 -3.10 -6.23 16.36
C VAL A 192 -4.41 -5.91 15.61
N ALA A 193 -4.33 -5.47 14.34
CA ALA A 193 -5.51 -5.18 13.53
C ALA A 193 -6.39 -6.42 13.34
N LEU A 194 -5.79 -7.59 13.11
CA LEU A 194 -6.51 -8.87 13.00
C LEU A 194 -7.18 -9.26 14.33
N LEU A 195 -6.47 -9.13 15.45
CA LEU A 195 -7.03 -9.41 16.78
C LEU A 195 -8.21 -8.50 17.10
N LEU A 196 -8.11 -7.20 16.83
CA LEU A 196 -9.20 -6.23 17.02
C LEU A 196 -10.41 -6.50 16.11
N SER A 197 -10.19 -7.12 14.96
CA SER A 197 -11.24 -7.48 14.00
C SER A 197 -11.87 -8.83 14.29
N SER A 198 -11.29 -9.63 15.18
CA SER A 198 -11.77 -10.96 15.54
C SER A 198 -13.07 -10.90 16.39
N PRO A 199 -13.87 -11.99 16.43
CA PRO A 199 -15.04 -12.07 17.30
C PRO A 199 -14.71 -11.88 18.79
N LEU A 200 -13.50 -12.26 19.21
CA LEU A 200 -13.01 -12.09 20.59
C LEU A 200 -12.83 -10.60 20.93
N GLY A 201 -12.24 -9.81 20.01
CA GLY A 201 -12.10 -8.37 20.19
C GLY A 201 -13.46 -7.63 20.20
N ARG A 202 -14.46 -8.14 19.51
CA ARG A 202 -15.82 -7.56 19.55
C ARG A 202 -16.48 -7.71 20.92
N ARG A 203 -16.34 -8.86 21.57
CA ARG A 203 -16.91 -9.10 22.91
C ARG A 203 -16.28 -8.22 23.99
N ALA A 204 -15.01 -7.90 23.86
CA ALA A 204 -14.31 -7.01 24.78
C ALA A 204 -14.73 -5.53 24.64
N SER A 205 -15.29 -5.14 23.50
CA SER A 205 -15.68 -3.76 23.19
C SER A 205 -17.16 -3.46 23.43
N GLU A 206 -18.00 -4.46 23.69
CA GLU A 206 -19.40 -4.24 24.06
C GLU A 206 -19.49 -3.92 25.55
N PRO A 207 -19.75 -2.65 25.94
CA PRO A 207 -20.15 -2.36 27.32
C PRO A 207 -21.42 -3.19 27.57
N GLY A 208 -21.39 -4.02 28.61
CA GLY A 208 -22.46 -4.94 28.95
C GLY A 208 -23.83 -4.24 28.89
N THR A 209 -24.49 -4.36 27.78
CA THR A 209 -25.87 -3.94 27.67
C THR A 209 -26.68 -4.79 28.64
N PRO A 210 -27.32 -4.16 29.65
CA PRO A 210 -28.19 -4.92 30.56
C PRO A 210 -29.17 -5.69 29.70
N ARG A 211 -29.17 -7.02 29.81
CA ARG A 211 -30.17 -7.86 29.15
C ARG A 211 -31.55 -7.33 29.51
N SER A 212 -32.26 -6.80 28.53
CA SER A 212 -33.65 -6.44 28.71
C SER A 212 -34.38 -7.63 29.34
N PRO A 213 -35.12 -7.45 30.46
CA PRO A 213 -35.84 -8.55 31.06
C PRO A 213 -36.80 -9.15 30.03
N THR A 214 -36.68 -10.44 29.81
CA THR A 214 -37.55 -11.19 28.91
C THR A 214 -39.01 -10.90 29.32
N PRO A 215 -39.89 -10.43 28.42
CA PRO A 215 -41.29 -10.19 28.76
C PRO A 215 -41.92 -11.47 29.27
N ALA A 216 -42.51 -11.38 30.44
CA ALA A 216 -43.22 -12.52 31.07
C ALA A 216 -44.31 -13.06 30.12
N PRO A 217 -44.43 -14.38 29.97
CA PRO A 217 -45.47 -14.96 29.13
C PRO A 217 -46.83 -14.49 29.60
N SER A 218 -47.61 -13.87 28.69
CA SER A 218 -48.97 -13.46 28.93
C SER A 218 -49.83 -14.70 29.31
N ARG A 219 -50.33 -14.72 30.54
CA ARG A 219 -51.27 -15.75 30.97
C ARG A 219 -52.57 -15.66 30.10
N PRO A 220 -53.04 -16.77 29.53
CA PRO A 220 -54.36 -16.78 28.89
C PRO A 220 -55.42 -16.51 29.96
N LEU A 221 -56.29 -15.54 29.70
CA LEU A 221 -57.53 -15.33 30.49
C LEU A 221 -58.45 -16.47 30.18
N ALA A 222 -58.84 -17.21 31.21
CA ALA A 222 -59.91 -18.24 31.17
C ALA A 222 -61.26 -17.60 31.22
#